data_4b131da8a9511ae87f5a4098a9649499
#
_entry.id   4b131da8a9511ae87f5a4098a9649499
#
_cell.length_a   1.000
_cell.length_b   1.000
_cell.length_c   1.000
_cell.angle_alpha   90.00
_cell.angle_beta   90.00
_cell.angle_gamma   90.00
#
_symmetry.space_group_name_H-M   'P 1'
#
loop_
_entity.id
_entity.type
_entity.pdbx_description
1 polymer ?
#
loop_
_entity_poly.entity_id
_entity_poly.type
_entity_poly.pdbx_seq_one_letter_code
_entity_poly.pdbx_strand_id
1 'polypeptide(L)'
;MAIIEPIPLDMLNKEKFQTRLDLARKLMVPDTLFIQIMAHAPGYGEALFDAMFQSHAIGNVDHSLKEIIRIRLTTISKDSYFANLRSKKAIDLGLTDARIKAGCGDFQSDPQFSDAEKWALTFAQLMYTEPKKVDTDFYDLGKTFFSEPEIMELGAFIAFHYGMQMFMRTLKIVT
;
A
#
# COMPACT_ATOMS: atom_id res chain seq x y z
N MET A 1 -2.68 15.79 -18.28
CA MET A 1 -1.23 16.11 -18.33
C MET A 1 -0.73 16.03 -16.90
N ALA A 2 0.31 15.23 -16.65
CA ALA A 2 0.95 15.12 -15.33
C ALA A 2 1.55 16.49 -14.94
N ILE A 3 1.57 16.79 -13.64
CA ILE A 3 2.20 18.02 -13.13
C ILE A 3 3.73 17.88 -13.11
N ILE A 4 4.20 16.67 -12.81
CA ILE A 4 5.61 16.29 -12.93
C ILE A 4 5.66 15.09 -13.87
N GLU A 5 6.36 15.25 -14.99
CA GLU A 5 6.48 14.19 -15.98
C GLU A 5 7.45 13.11 -15.45
N PRO A 6 7.14 11.82 -15.64
CA PRO A 6 8.05 10.74 -15.26
C PRO A 6 9.37 10.85 -16.04
N ILE A 7 10.49 10.66 -15.35
CA ILE A 7 11.79 10.56 -16.02
C ILE A 7 11.77 9.31 -16.92
N PRO A 8 12.11 9.44 -18.22
CA PRO A 8 12.20 8.28 -19.13
C PRO A 8 13.15 7.20 -18.58
N LEU A 9 12.78 5.92 -18.77
CA LEU A 9 13.56 4.80 -18.21
C LEU A 9 15.01 4.76 -18.67
N ASP A 10 15.29 5.18 -19.88
CA ASP A 10 16.63 5.26 -20.48
C ASP A 10 17.46 6.43 -19.92
N MET A 11 16.81 7.43 -19.33
CA MET A 11 17.44 8.58 -18.68
C MET A 11 17.66 8.39 -17.17
N LEU A 12 17.13 7.34 -16.59
CA LEU A 12 17.34 7.06 -15.17
C LEU A 12 18.80 6.71 -14.88
N ASN A 13 19.29 7.18 -13.73
CA ASN A 13 20.62 6.75 -13.24
C ASN A 13 20.60 5.26 -12.95
N LYS A 14 21.22 4.45 -13.82
CA LYS A 14 21.24 3.00 -13.74
C LYS A 14 21.94 2.49 -12.48
N GLU A 15 23.01 3.12 -12.05
CA GLU A 15 23.73 2.73 -10.84
C GLU A 15 22.81 2.75 -9.60
N LYS A 16 21.93 3.75 -9.53
CA LYS A 16 20.99 3.92 -8.41
C LYS A 16 19.71 3.10 -8.55
N PHE A 17 19.16 3.02 -9.74
CA PHE A 17 17.79 2.55 -9.93
C PHE A 17 17.65 1.20 -10.63
N GLN A 18 18.71 0.62 -11.22
CA GLN A 18 18.56 -0.62 -12.01
C GLN A 18 17.99 -1.77 -11.19
N THR A 19 18.56 -2.04 -10.02
CA THR A 19 18.08 -3.12 -9.14
C THR A 19 16.61 -2.89 -8.71
N ARG A 20 16.25 -1.64 -8.42
CA ARG A 20 14.87 -1.27 -8.03
C ARG A 20 13.89 -1.40 -9.19
N LEU A 21 14.32 -1.06 -10.41
CA LEU A 21 13.52 -1.28 -11.62
C LEU A 21 13.24 -2.77 -11.85
N ASP A 22 14.23 -3.61 -11.66
CA ASP A 22 14.07 -5.05 -11.84
C ASP A 22 13.15 -5.64 -10.76
N LEU A 23 13.26 -5.16 -9.53
CA LEU A 23 12.31 -5.52 -8.45
C LEU A 23 10.88 -5.02 -8.77
N ALA A 24 10.73 -3.78 -9.23
CA ALA A 24 9.42 -3.23 -9.58
C ALA A 24 8.72 -4.04 -10.68
N ARG A 25 9.46 -4.44 -11.71
CA ARG A 25 8.95 -5.32 -12.78
C ARG A 25 8.51 -6.69 -12.25
N LYS A 26 9.26 -7.23 -11.29
CA LYS A 26 8.98 -8.53 -10.69
C LYS A 26 7.79 -8.49 -9.73
N LEU A 27 7.70 -7.44 -8.93
CA LEU A 27 6.72 -7.32 -7.84
C LEU A 27 5.41 -6.67 -8.29
N MET A 28 5.46 -5.80 -9.31
CA MET A 28 4.36 -4.99 -9.84
C MET A 28 3.80 -3.94 -8.86
N VAL A 29 4.24 -3.95 -7.59
CA VAL A 29 3.96 -2.93 -6.57
C VAL A 29 5.21 -2.78 -5.69
N PRO A 30 5.85 -1.58 -5.63
CA PRO A 30 5.62 -0.47 -6.55
C PRO A 30 6.03 -0.82 -7.99
N ASP A 31 5.45 -0.14 -8.97
CA ASP A 31 5.80 -0.32 -10.36
C ASP A 31 6.94 0.61 -10.82
N THR A 32 7.29 0.52 -12.10
CA THR A 32 8.36 1.35 -12.67
C THR A 32 8.00 2.84 -12.75
N LEU A 33 6.71 3.17 -12.86
CA LEU A 33 6.26 4.56 -12.92
C LEU A 33 6.51 5.29 -11.59
N PHE A 34 6.33 4.60 -10.48
CA PHE A 34 6.69 5.14 -9.16
C PHE A 34 8.17 5.54 -9.11
N ILE A 35 9.06 4.68 -9.63
CA ILE A 35 10.51 4.98 -9.68
C ILE A 35 10.79 6.19 -10.57
N GLN A 36 10.17 6.25 -11.76
CA GLN A 36 10.36 7.36 -12.71
C GLN A 36 9.97 8.72 -12.10
N ILE A 37 8.92 8.75 -11.29
CA ILE A 37 8.49 9.96 -10.58
C ILE A 37 9.46 10.28 -9.43
N MET A 38 9.77 9.30 -8.59
CA MET A 38 10.59 9.53 -7.41
C MET A 38 12.06 9.79 -7.74
N ALA A 39 12.51 9.44 -8.93
CA ALA A 39 13.88 9.69 -9.38
C ALA A 39 14.21 11.19 -9.59
N HIS A 40 13.22 12.08 -9.59
CA HIS A 40 13.46 13.53 -9.49
C HIS A 40 14.16 13.94 -8.19
N ALA A 41 14.03 13.13 -7.13
CA ALA A 41 14.76 13.27 -5.87
C ALA A 41 15.49 11.96 -5.56
N PRO A 42 16.64 11.66 -6.23
CA PRO A 42 17.19 10.31 -6.32
C PRO A 42 17.42 9.63 -4.98
N GLY A 43 18.12 10.30 -4.03
CA GLY A 43 18.37 9.70 -2.71
C GLY A 43 17.09 9.42 -1.91
N TYR A 44 16.12 10.31 -2.03
CA TYR A 44 14.81 10.13 -1.38
C TYR A 44 13.98 9.06 -2.08
N GLY A 45 14.03 9.02 -3.41
CA GLY A 45 13.34 8.03 -4.23
C GLY A 45 13.82 6.60 -3.95
N GLU A 46 15.13 6.42 -3.78
CA GLU A 46 15.71 5.15 -3.36
C GLU A 46 15.16 4.70 -2.00
N ALA A 47 15.22 5.58 -0.99
CA ALA A 47 14.75 5.28 0.37
C ALA A 47 13.24 4.96 0.40
N LEU A 48 12.42 5.70 -0.34
CA LEU A 48 10.98 5.45 -0.41
C LEU A 48 10.63 4.16 -1.13
N PHE A 49 11.35 3.82 -2.20
CA PHE A 49 11.18 2.51 -2.85
C PHE A 49 11.53 1.37 -1.87
N ASP A 50 12.66 1.48 -1.18
CA ASP A 50 13.10 0.48 -0.23
C ASP A 50 12.11 0.36 0.95
N ALA A 51 11.58 1.48 1.45
CA ALA A 51 10.54 1.48 2.48
C ALA A 51 9.26 0.80 1.99
N MET A 52 8.81 1.08 0.77
CA MET A 52 7.64 0.42 0.18
C MET A 52 7.88 -1.07 -0.03
N PHE A 53 9.07 -1.45 -0.50
CA PHE A 53 9.44 -2.84 -0.65
C PHE A 53 9.43 -3.59 0.69
N GLN A 54 10.05 -3.02 1.73
CA GLN A 54 10.08 -3.61 3.07
C GLN A 54 8.66 -3.73 3.66
N SER A 55 7.87 -2.68 3.60
CA SER A 55 6.54 -2.66 4.21
C SER A 55 5.54 -3.57 3.49
N HIS A 56 5.62 -3.67 2.17
CA HIS A 56 4.64 -4.40 1.37
C HIS A 56 5.07 -5.85 1.09
N ALA A 57 6.27 -6.06 0.56
CA ALA A 57 6.71 -7.38 0.11
C ALA A 57 7.27 -8.28 1.23
N ILE A 58 7.74 -7.68 2.32
CA ILE A 58 8.36 -8.33 3.49
C ILE A 58 7.50 -8.04 4.73
N GLY A 59 7.81 -8.65 5.85
CA GLY A 59 7.09 -8.51 7.11
C GLY A 59 6.30 -9.76 7.47
N ASN A 60 5.66 -9.71 8.65
CA ASN A 60 4.98 -10.87 9.26
C ASN A 60 3.47 -10.88 8.99
N VAL A 61 2.88 -9.71 8.76
CA VAL A 61 1.44 -9.62 8.44
C VAL A 61 1.17 -10.23 7.07
N ASP A 62 0.08 -10.98 6.96
CA ASP A 62 -0.33 -11.63 5.72
C ASP A 62 -0.32 -10.67 4.53
N HIS A 63 0.32 -11.09 3.44
CA HIS A 63 0.51 -10.23 2.28
C HIS A 63 -0.79 -9.93 1.55
N SER A 64 -1.74 -10.88 1.50
CA SER A 64 -3.04 -10.68 0.86
C SER A 64 -3.86 -9.64 1.63
N LEU A 65 -3.81 -9.69 2.97
CA LEU A 65 -4.44 -8.67 3.81
C LEU A 65 -3.81 -7.28 3.56
N LYS A 66 -2.50 -7.17 3.54
CA LYS A 66 -1.81 -5.91 3.22
C LYS A 66 -2.19 -5.37 1.85
N GLU A 67 -2.31 -6.22 0.84
CA GLU A 67 -2.73 -5.82 -0.50
C GLU A 67 -4.18 -5.29 -0.52
N ILE A 68 -5.11 -5.96 0.18
CA ILE A 68 -6.49 -5.48 0.32
C ILE A 68 -6.51 -4.12 1.03
N ILE A 69 -5.77 -3.96 2.13
CA ILE A 69 -5.64 -2.69 2.86
C ILE A 69 -5.13 -1.59 1.92
N ARG A 70 -4.06 -1.86 1.17
CA ARG A 70 -3.47 -0.90 0.23
C ARG A 70 -4.49 -0.39 -0.79
N ILE A 71 -5.26 -1.31 -1.37
CA ILE A 71 -6.27 -0.96 -2.38
C ILE A 71 -7.46 -0.26 -1.70
N ARG A 72 -7.88 -0.69 -0.50
CA ARG A 72 -8.90 0.02 0.27
C ARG A 72 -8.53 1.47 0.57
N LEU A 73 -7.28 1.74 0.91
CA LEU A 73 -6.80 3.11 1.13
C LEU A 73 -7.01 4.00 -0.10
N THR A 74 -6.97 3.43 -1.32
CA THR A 74 -7.24 4.21 -2.55
C THR A 74 -8.69 4.69 -2.64
N THR A 75 -9.63 4.04 -1.99
CA THR A 75 -11.02 4.50 -1.94
C THR A 75 -11.15 5.76 -1.07
N ILE A 76 -10.34 5.88 -0.04
CA ILE A 76 -10.30 7.04 0.88
C ILE A 76 -9.50 8.18 0.23
N SER A 77 -8.30 7.88 -0.28
CA SER A 77 -7.42 8.83 -0.95
C SER A 77 -7.95 9.27 -2.32
N LYS A 78 -8.90 8.52 -2.90
CA LYS A 78 -9.42 8.68 -4.28
C LYS A 78 -8.30 8.69 -5.31
N ASP A 79 -7.31 7.82 -5.14
CA ASP A 79 -6.16 7.68 -6.03
C ASP A 79 -6.38 6.55 -7.03
N SER A 80 -6.45 6.89 -8.32
CA SER A 80 -6.66 5.93 -9.40
C SER A 80 -5.39 5.17 -9.78
N TYR A 81 -4.22 5.77 -9.59
CA TYR A 81 -2.96 5.14 -9.96
C TYR A 81 -2.73 3.85 -9.13
N PHE A 82 -2.64 3.96 -7.81
CA PHE A 82 -2.44 2.79 -6.95
C PHE A 82 -3.65 1.85 -6.92
N ALA A 83 -4.88 2.34 -7.20
CA ALA A 83 -6.07 1.49 -7.27
C ALA A 83 -5.96 0.42 -8.37
N ASN A 84 -5.26 0.73 -9.45
CA ASN A 84 -5.10 -0.18 -10.60
C ASN A 84 -3.92 -1.15 -10.47
N LEU A 85 -2.99 -0.91 -9.55
CA LEU A 85 -1.86 -1.80 -9.35
C LEU A 85 -2.29 -3.07 -8.60
N ARG A 86 -1.68 -4.19 -8.95
CA ARG A 86 -1.87 -5.49 -8.29
C ARG A 86 -0.51 -6.10 -7.97
N SER A 87 -0.32 -6.51 -6.72
CA SER A 87 0.89 -7.19 -6.30
C SER A 87 0.99 -8.58 -6.94
N LYS A 88 2.11 -8.85 -7.60
CA LYS A 88 2.39 -10.19 -8.16
C LYS A 88 2.35 -11.27 -7.08
N LYS A 89 2.92 -10.99 -5.90
CA LYS A 89 2.90 -11.92 -4.76
C LYS A 89 1.48 -12.22 -4.29
N ALA A 90 0.60 -11.20 -4.22
CA ALA A 90 -0.78 -11.40 -3.82
C ALA A 90 -1.56 -12.26 -4.85
N ILE A 91 -1.33 -12.03 -6.16
CA ILE A 91 -1.89 -12.84 -7.23
C ILE A 91 -1.43 -14.29 -7.09
N ASP A 92 -0.13 -14.52 -6.87
CA ASP A 92 0.45 -15.86 -6.72
C ASP A 92 -0.08 -16.61 -5.48
N LEU A 93 -0.46 -15.87 -4.42
CA LEU A 93 -1.14 -16.40 -3.24
C LEU A 93 -2.64 -16.67 -3.47
N GLY A 94 -3.18 -16.37 -4.64
CA GLY A 94 -4.57 -16.62 -4.98
C GLY A 94 -5.54 -15.50 -4.59
N LEU A 95 -5.04 -14.30 -4.26
CA LEU A 95 -5.92 -13.16 -3.98
C LEU A 95 -6.69 -12.76 -5.24
N THR A 96 -8.01 -12.81 -5.17
CA THR A 96 -8.91 -12.50 -6.29
C THR A 96 -9.40 -11.07 -6.25
N ASP A 97 -9.75 -10.51 -7.42
CA ASP A 97 -10.39 -9.19 -7.50
C ASP A 97 -11.74 -9.15 -6.77
N ALA A 98 -12.47 -10.27 -6.69
CA ALA A 98 -13.71 -10.37 -5.92
C ALA A 98 -13.45 -10.13 -4.42
N ARG A 99 -12.40 -10.75 -3.85
CA ARG A 99 -12.02 -10.56 -2.45
C ARG A 99 -11.49 -9.14 -2.18
N ILE A 100 -10.72 -8.58 -3.10
CA ILE A 100 -10.29 -7.17 -3.03
C ILE A 100 -11.51 -6.24 -3.00
N LYS A 101 -12.45 -6.44 -3.92
CA LYS A 101 -13.69 -5.64 -4.00
C LYS A 101 -14.51 -5.75 -2.72
N ALA A 102 -14.64 -6.95 -2.16
CA ALA A 102 -15.31 -7.17 -0.88
C ALA A 102 -14.63 -6.40 0.26
N GLY A 103 -13.29 -6.47 0.37
CA GLY A 103 -12.54 -5.71 1.37
C GLY A 103 -12.56 -4.19 1.20
N CYS A 104 -12.83 -3.70 -0.01
CA CYS A 104 -13.07 -2.27 -0.28
C CYS A 104 -14.52 -1.85 0.00
N GLY A 105 -15.46 -2.80 0.07
CA GLY A 105 -16.88 -2.59 0.33
C GLY A 105 -17.25 -2.75 1.81
N ASP A 106 -18.41 -3.39 2.05
CA ASP A 106 -18.92 -3.72 3.38
C ASP A 106 -18.31 -5.04 3.89
N PHE A 107 -17.03 -4.98 4.27
CA PHE A 107 -16.30 -6.14 4.80
C PHE A 107 -16.77 -6.55 6.20
N GLN A 108 -17.44 -5.67 6.94
CA GLN A 108 -17.89 -5.96 8.30
C GLN A 108 -18.95 -7.07 8.32
N SER A 109 -19.88 -7.04 7.40
CA SER A 109 -20.93 -8.06 7.27
C SER A 109 -20.50 -9.30 6.47
N ASP A 110 -19.36 -9.23 5.76
CA ASP A 110 -18.90 -10.32 4.89
C ASP A 110 -18.26 -11.46 5.70
N PRO A 111 -18.84 -12.68 5.67
CA PRO A 111 -18.30 -13.83 6.40
C PRO A 111 -16.97 -14.37 5.86
N GLN A 112 -16.52 -13.90 4.69
CA GLN A 112 -15.21 -14.28 4.15
C GLN A 112 -14.04 -13.66 4.93
N PHE A 113 -14.29 -12.57 5.68
CA PHE A 113 -13.26 -11.93 6.50
C PHE A 113 -13.35 -12.39 7.95
N SER A 114 -12.20 -12.82 8.48
CA SER A 114 -12.04 -13.09 9.91
C SER A 114 -12.12 -11.81 10.75
N ASP A 115 -12.33 -11.93 12.05
CA ASP A 115 -12.37 -10.78 12.95
C ASP A 115 -11.05 -10.01 12.96
N ALA A 116 -9.92 -10.71 12.83
CA ALA A 116 -8.61 -10.10 12.67
C ALA A 116 -8.51 -9.23 11.40
N GLU A 117 -8.94 -9.77 10.25
CA GLU A 117 -8.95 -9.02 8.98
C GLU A 117 -9.90 -7.82 9.05
N LYS A 118 -11.08 -7.99 9.65
CA LYS A 118 -12.05 -6.90 9.86
C LYS A 118 -11.46 -5.80 10.74
N TRP A 119 -10.76 -6.17 11.80
CA TRP A 119 -10.06 -5.21 12.66
C TRP A 119 -9.01 -4.42 11.87
N ALA A 120 -8.15 -5.10 11.10
CA ALA A 120 -7.09 -4.45 10.32
C ALA A 120 -7.64 -3.53 9.22
N LEU A 121 -8.72 -3.93 8.53
CA LEU A 121 -9.41 -3.09 7.54
C LEU A 121 -10.09 -1.88 8.20
N THR A 122 -10.63 -2.05 9.41
CA THR A 122 -11.20 -0.96 10.20
C THR A 122 -10.11 0.00 10.65
N PHE A 123 -8.96 -0.51 11.10
CA PHE A 123 -7.80 0.30 11.48
C PHE A 123 -7.38 1.21 10.33
N ALA A 124 -7.22 0.64 9.12
CA ALA A 124 -6.87 1.40 7.92
C ALA A 124 -7.87 2.53 7.60
N GLN A 125 -9.15 2.28 7.83
CA GLN A 125 -10.18 3.30 7.63
C GLN A 125 -10.12 4.37 8.71
N LEU A 126 -10.19 3.97 9.98
CA LEU A 126 -10.35 4.89 11.10
C LEU A 126 -9.15 5.83 11.28
N MET A 127 -7.92 5.38 10.99
CA MET A 127 -6.73 6.24 11.06
C MET A 127 -6.92 7.58 10.33
N TYR A 128 -7.70 7.60 9.25
CA TYR A 128 -7.85 8.79 8.40
C TYR A 128 -9.26 9.38 8.40
N THR A 129 -10.28 8.60 8.72
CA THR A 129 -11.66 9.09 8.72
C THR A 129 -12.13 9.52 10.11
N GLU A 130 -11.73 8.78 11.14
CA GLU A 130 -12.18 8.98 12.53
C GLU A 130 -11.07 8.59 13.53
N PRO A 131 -9.89 9.29 13.52
CA PRO A 131 -8.72 8.87 14.29
C PRO A 131 -8.96 8.81 15.80
N LYS A 132 -9.95 9.53 16.32
CA LYS A 132 -10.34 9.46 17.75
C LYS A 132 -10.93 8.11 18.17
N LYS A 133 -11.39 7.29 17.22
CA LYS A 133 -11.89 5.94 17.48
C LYS A 133 -10.77 4.89 17.54
N VAL A 134 -9.55 5.27 17.18
CA VAL A 134 -8.35 4.43 17.32
C VAL A 134 -7.76 4.73 18.71
N ASP A 135 -8.47 4.31 19.72
CA ASP A 135 -8.18 4.52 21.14
C ASP A 135 -7.59 3.25 21.81
N THR A 136 -7.46 3.28 23.12
CA THR A 136 -6.91 2.15 23.89
C THR A 136 -7.73 0.89 23.71
N ASP A 137 -9.06 0.97 23.77
CA ASP A 137 -9.95 -0.19 23.65
C ASP A 137 -9.83 -0.81 22.25
N PHE A 138 -9.71 0.03 21.22
CA PHE A 138 -9.47 -0.43 19.85
C PHE A 138 -8.16 -1.21 19.73
N TYR A 139 -7.07 -0.71 20.34
CA TYR A 139 -5.78 -1.41 20.33
C TYR A 139 -5.80 -2.67 21.20
N ASP A 140 -6.48 -2.66 22.34
CA ASP A 140 -6.58 -3.83 23.20
C ASP A 140 -7.33 -4.96 22.51
N LEU A 141 -8.38 -4.65 21.76
CA LEU A 141 -9.01 -5.62 20.85
C LEU A 141 -8.03 -6.14 19.80
N GLY A 142 -7.28 -5.25 19.16
CA GLY A 142 -6.28 -5.61 18.13
C GLY A 142 -5.21 -6.56 18.63
N LYS A 143 -4.77 -6.39 19.89
CA LYS A 143 -3.79 -7.28 20.55
C LYS A 143 -4.31 -8.70 20.77
N THR A 144 -5.61 -8.93 20.69
CA THR A 144 -6.17 -10.29 20.70
C THR A 144 -5.97 -11.02 19.38
N PHE A 145 -5.70 -10.29 18.28
CA PHE A 145 -5.54 -10.84 16.93
C PHE A 145 -4.10 -10.77 16.43
N PHE A 146 -3.37 -9.71 16.79
CA PHE A 146 -2.03 -9.41 16.31
C PHE A 146 -1.08 -9.14 17.46
N SER A 147 0.17 -9.55 17.31
CA SER A 147 1.26 -9.15 18.21
C SER A 147 1.56 -7.64 18.05
N GLU A 148 2.19 -7.04 19.05
CA GLU A 148 2.59 -5.63 18.98
C GLU A 148 3.48 -5.32 17.77
N PRO A 149 4.48 -6.14 17.39
CA PRO A 149 5.21 -5.95 16.15
C PRO A 149 4.34 -5.93 14.89
N GLU A 150 3.32 -6.80 14.79
CA GLU A 150 2.40 -6.83 13.65
C GLU A 150 1.47 -5.61 13.63
N ILE A 151 1.03 -5.13 14.79
CA ILE A 151 0.25 -3.88 14.90
C ILE A 151 1.11 -2.69 14.45
N MET A 152 2.37 -2.63 14.86
CA MET A 152 3.30 -1.61 14.41
C MET A 152 3.58 -1.69 12.90
N GLU A 153 3.72 -2.90 12.36
CA GLU A 153 3.85 -3.14 10.92
C GLU A 153 2.63 -2.61 10.17
N LEU A 154 1.42 -2.97 10.61
CA LEU A 154 0.16 -2.50 10.02
C LEU A 154 0.04 -0.98 10.07
N GLY A 155 0.28 -0.36 11.22
CA GLY A 155 0.18 1.08 11.39
C GLY A 155 1.16 1.84 10.48
N ALA A 156 2.42 1.42 10.44
CA ALA A 156 3.44 2.01 9.57
C ALA A 156 3.11 1.80 8.09
N PHE A 157 2.66 0.59 7.71
CA PHE A 157 2.21 0.27 6.36
C PHE A 157 1.06 1.18 5.89
N ILE A 158 0.02 1.31 6.72
CA ILE A 158 -1.16 2.15 6.44
C ILE A 158 -0.73 3.62 6.27
N ALA A 159 0.07 4.14 7.20
CA ALA A 159 0.52 5.53 7.16
C ALA A 159 1.35 5.82 5.91
N PHE A 160 2.30 4.95 5.58
CA PHE A 160 3.16 5.09 4.42
C PHE A 160 2.36 5.05 3.11
N HIS A 161 1.53 4.03 2.92
CA HIS A 161 0.77 3.86 1.68
C HIS A 161 -0.27 4.96 1.47
N TYR A 162 -0.99 5.36 2.52
CA TYR A 162 -1.95 6.47 2.41
C TYR A 162 -1.25 7.80 2.06
N GLY A 163 -0.15 8.12 2.75
CA GLY A 163 0.63 9.32 2.46
C GLY A 163 1.13 9.36 1.02
N MET A 164 1.68 8.24 0.53
CA MET A 164 2.14 8.13 -0.86
C MET A 164 1.00 8.24 -1.87
N GLN A 165 -0.15 7.62 -1.62
CA GLN A 165 -1.33 7.74 -2.48
C GLN A 165 -1.83 9.18 -2.56
N MET A 166 -1.91 9.87 -1.41
CA MET A 166 -2.29 11.29 -1.39
C MET A 166 -1.31 12.16 -2.17
N PHE A 167 0.00 11.93 -2.03
CA PHE A 167 1.02 12.66 -2.77
C PHE A 167 0.92 12.39 -4.27
N MET A 168 0.92 11.12 -4.69
CA MET A 168 0.87 10.73 -6.11
C MET A 168 -0.39 11.24 -6.80
N ARG A 169 -1.52 11.25 -6.11
CA ARG A 169 -2.76 11.84 -6.60
C ARG A 169 -2.61 13.33 -6.96
N THR A 170 -1.86 14.10 -6.16
CA THR A 170 -1.65 15.53 -6.44
C THR A 170 -0.87 15.78 -7.72
N LEU A 171 -0.08 14.82 -8.16
CA LEU A 171 0.73 14.91 -9.40
C LEU A 171 -0.09 14.69 -10.67
N LYS A 172 -1.37 14.29 -10.53
CA LYS A 172 -2.28 14.00 -11.67
C LYS A 172 -1.65 13.05 -12.69
N ILE A 173 -0.98 12.01 -12.18
CA ILE A 173 -0.44 10.96 -13.02
C ILE A 173 -1.63 10.17 -13.57
N VAL A 174 -1.76 10.21 -14.90
CA VAL A 174 -2.79 9.47 -15.63
C VAL A 174 -2.17 8.14 -16.05
N THR A 175 -2.75 7.05 -15.61
CA THR A 175 -2.43 5.69 -16.07
C THR A 175 -3.44 5.26 -17.14
#